data_f9fc335f32a7484f37110245dd3fde79
#
_entry.id   f9fc335f32a7484f37110245dd3fde79
#
_cell.length_a   1.000
_cell.length_b   1.000
_cell.length_c   1.000
_cell.angle_alpha   90.00
_cell.angle_beta   90.00
_cell.angle_gamma   90.00
#
_symmetry.space_group_name_H-M   'P 1'
#
loop_
_entity.id
_entity.type
_entity.pdbx_description
1 polymer ?
#
loop_
_entity_poly.entity_id
_entity_poly.type
_entity_poly.pdbx_seq_one_letter_code
_entity_poly.pdbx_strand_id
1 'polypeptide(L)'
;MNRSGIRPLPLRTLGRSGITVPAVGIGCWAIGGPDHNLGIPMGWASGACEAAAISGLETAWELGARLYDTADIYGHGRSERRLGSLVRQVPREEIVLTSKVGYFAGTAAHGFEPGHMRRQLGQTLDNLGTDHLDLYALHHSDFGPEDRWLPPAVEAMRAFQSEGLIRAIGMRGPHRFAPDRLSTGPSLRGDKVARFRAVFEIVEPDVLAVRDNLLTPAARSEGIFAFADSHGCGVLINKPLGQGLLTGSYTPEGARMFGDGDHRSRKRWFTPAAAAVINEGLAELRSADGAPGLITLALWSCLARSGNAVVLAGFTSPDQVRANIAALGERPDDEVLATARIVMAAVQERLDSDGEVFVDERR
;
A
#
# COMPACT_ATOMS: atom_id res chain seq x y z
N MET A 1 -19.58 4.78 -25.59
CA MET A 1 -18.88 5.94 -25.04
C MET A 1 -19.56 6.27 -23.72
N ASN A 2 -18.85 6.11 -22.60
CA ASN A 2 -19.39 6.47 -21.28
C ASN A 2 -19.65 7.99 -21.23
N ARG A 3 -20.64 8.44 -20.47
CA ARG A 3 -21.12 9.83 -20.39
C ARG A 3 -20.06 10.89 -19.97
N SER A 4 -18.82 10.48 -19.64
CA SER A 4 -17.76 11.36 -19.13
C SER A 4 -16.56 11.56 -20.06
N GLY A 5 -16.50 10.94 -21.24
CA GLY A 5 -15.31 11.04 -22.12
C GLY A 5 -14.02 10.43 -21.55
N ILE A 6 -14.07 9.74 -20.41
CA ILE A 6 -12.92 9.13 -19.75
C ILE A 6 -12.63 7.79 -20.41
N ARG A 7 -11.36 7.58 -20.79
CA ARG A 7 -10.91 6.30 -21.32
C ARG A 7 -11.08 5.21 -20.22
N PRO A 8 -11.63 4.03 -20.55
CA PRO A 8 -11.76 2.96 -19.58
C PRO A 8 -10.39 2.57 -18.99
N LEU A 9 -10.33 2.43 -17.68
CA LEU A 9 -9.13 1.96 -16.99
C LEU A 9 -8.86 0.50 -17.35
N PRO A 10 -7.59 0.09 -17.54
CA PRO A 10 -7.27 -1.31 -17.78
C PRO A 10 -7.69 -2.16 -16.59
N LEU A 11 -8.33 -3.31 -16.86
CA LEU A 11 -8.76 -4.23 -15.82
C LEU A 11 -7.66 -5.25 -15.49
N ARG A 12 -7.64 -5.70 -14.23
CA ARG A 12 -6.75 -6.73 -13.69
C ARG A 12 -7.55 -7.68 -12.80
N THR A 13 -7.24 -8.97 -12.90
CA THR A 13 -7.79 -9.98 -11.98
C THR A 13 -6.75 -10.29 -10.91
N LEU A 14 -7.14 -10.21 -9.65
CA LEU A 14 -6.28 -10.48 -8.50
C LEU A 14 -6.12 -12.00 -8.29
N GLY A 15 -5.42 -12.64 -9.22
CA GLY A 15 -5.06 -14.04 -9.18
C GLY A 15 -6.27 -14.95 -8.97
N ARG A 16 -6.10 -15.99 -8.16
CA ARG A 16 -7.11 -17.01 -7.84
C ARG A 16 -8.33 -16.48 -7.07
N SER A 17 -8.25 -15.28 -6.50
CA SER A 17 -9.40 -14.66 -5.83
C SER A 17 -10.57 -14.39 -6.80
N GLY A 18 -10.30 -14.32 -8.09
CA GLY A 18 -11.28 -13.98 -9.14
C GLY A 18 -11.79 -12.53 -9.07
N ILE A 19 -11.28 -11.72 -8.15
CA ILE A 19 -11.65 -10.31 -8.01
C ILE A 19 -11.05 -9.51 -9.17
N THR A 20 -11.90 -8.96 -10.03
CA THR A 20 -11.48 -8.15 -11.19
C THR A 20 -11.78 -6.68 -10.93
N VAL A 21 -10.75 -5.83 -11.05
CA VAL A 21 -10.80 -4.41 -10.74
C VAL A 21 -9.96 -3.60 -11.74
N PRO A 22 -10.15 -2.28 -11.82
CA PRO A 22 -9.22 -1.42 -12.52
C PRO A 22 -7.78 -1.57 -11.99
N ALA A 23 -6.78 -1.38 -12.86
CA ALA A 23 -5.37 -1.51 -12.53
C ALA A 23 -4.89 -0.52 -11.43
N VAL A 24 -5.73 0.45 -11.07
CA VAL A 24 -5.54 1.35 -9.94
C VAL A 24 -6.64 1.16 -8.90
N GLY A 25 -6.22 0.94 -7.67
CA GLY A 25 -7.03 1.05 -6.45
C GLY A 25 -6.64 2.30 -5.65
N ILE A 26 -7.51 2.69 -4.76
CA ILE A 26 -7.37 3.87 -3.90
C ILE A 26 -6.82 3.46 -2.55
N GLY A 27 -5.60 3.93 -2.22
CA GLY A 27 -4.98 3.72 -0.92
C GLY A 27 -5.45 4.76 0.09
N CYS A 28 -6.19 4.34 1.10
CA CYS A 28 -6.84 5.21 2.08
C CYS A 28 -5.99 5.51 3.33
N TRP A 29 -4.68 5.21 3.31
CA TRP A 29 -3.83 5.45 4.48
C TRP A 29 -3.73 6.95 4.84
N ALA A 30 -3.46 7.81 3.86
CA ALA A 30 -3.27 9.23 4.11
C ALA A 30 -4.53 9.92 4.66
N ILE A 31 -5.71 9.45 4.28
CA ILE A 31 -6.97 9.98 4.80
C ILE A 31 -7.28 9.52 6.24
N GLY A 32 -6.49 8.64 6.82
CA GLY A 32 -6.52 8.31 8.25
C GLY A 32 -6.01 9.47 9.14
N GLY A 33 -5.20 10.39 8.58
CA GLY A 33 -4.62 11.52 9.32
C GLY A 33 -3.43 11.13 10.20
N PRO A 34 -2.92 12.04 11.05
CA PRO A 34 -1.82 11.78 11.95
C PRO A 34 -2.20 10.75 13.02
N ASP A 35 -1.24 9.89 13.36
CA ASP A 35 -1.47 8.83 14.34
C ASP A 35 -0.18 8.19 14.84
N HIS A 36 -0.27 7.48 15.97
CA HIS A 36 0.81 6.71 16.57
C HIS A 36 0.34 5.28 16.82
N ASN A 37 1.24 4.33 16.69
CA ASN A 37 1.07 2.96 17.16
C ASN A 37 2.32 2.53 17.90
N LEU A 38 2.17 2.04 19.14
CA LEU A 38 3.28 1.68 20.02
C LEU A 38 4.30 2.82 20.20
N GLY A 39 3.83 4.07 20.28
CA GLY A 39 4.66 5.26 20.39
C GLY A 39 5.39 5.68 19.11
N ILE A 40 5.12 5.02 17.98
CA ILE A 40 5.77 5.28 16.70
C ILE A 40 4.81 6.04 15.78
N PRO A 41 5.22 7.18 15.16
CA PRO A 41 4.41 7.86 14.16
C PRO A 41 4.03 6.93 12.99
N MET A 42 2.74 6.71 12.78
CA MET A 42 2.21 5.77 11.79
C MET A 42 1.24 6.40 10.80
N GLY A 43 0.81 7.64 11.06
CA GLY A 43 -0.19 8.35 10.29
C GLY A 43 0.39 9.25 9.20
N TRP A 44 -0.40 10.26 8.83
CA TRP A 44 -0.10 11.24 7.80
C TRP A 44 -0.54 12.63 8.25
N ALA A 45 0.34 13.42 8.88
CA ALA A 45 -0.02 14.70 9.51
C ALA A 45 -0.46 15.79 8.51
N SER A 46 0.06 15.75 7.28
CA SER A 46 -0.39 16.60 6.18
C SER A 46 -1.54 15.96 5.38
N GLY A 47 -2.32 15.12 6.05
CA GLY A 47 -3.45 14.41 5.46
C GLY A 47 -4.59 15.33 5.05
N ALA A 48 -5.50 14.79 4.27
CA ALA A 48 -6.72 15.48 3.88
C ALA A 48 -7.55 15.88 5.10
N CYS A 49 -8.07 17.10 5.14
CA CYS A 49 -9.21 17.39 5.99
C CYS A 49 -10.38 16.47 5.59
N GLU A 50 -11.36 16.31 6.45
CA GLU A 50 -12.46 15.37 6.20
C GLU A 50 -13.18 15.63 4.88
N ALA A 51 -13.49 16.89 4.57
CA ALA A 51 -14.13 17.26 3.31
C ALA A 51 -13.28 16.88 2.08
N ALA A 52 -11.96 17.13 2.11
CA ALA A 52 -11.07 16.76 1.01
C ALA A 52 -10.91 15.23 0.87
N ALA A 53 -10.94 14.50 1.99
CA ALA A 53 -10.91 13.05 1.97
C ALA A 53 -12.17 12.48 1.31
N ILE A 54 -13.35 12.93 1.72
CA ILE A 54 -14.64 12.50 1.17
C ILE A 54 -14.72 12.86 -0.32
N SER A 55 -14.47 14.11 -0.68
CA SER A 55 -14.48 14.56 -2.07
C SER A 55 -13.47 13.78 -2.95
N GLY A 56 -12.32 13.41 -2.40
CA GLY A 56 -11.35 12.56 -3.11
C GLY A 56 -11.84 11.14 -3.35
N LEU A 57 -12.54 10.54 -2.38
CA LEU A 57 -13.17 9.22 -2.53
C LEU A 57 -14.27 9.24 -3.59
N GLU A 58 -15.15 10.25 -3.56
CA GLU A 58 -16.21 10.46 -4.55
C GLU A 58 -15.62 10.69 -5.95
N THR A 59 -14.61 11.55 -6.07
CA THR A 59 -13.89 11.78 -7.34
C THR A 59 -13.31 10.47 -7.89
N ALA A 60 -12.72 9.64 -7.03
CA ALA A 60 -12.17 8.34 -7.46
C ALA A 60 -13.26 7.42 -8.02
N TRP A 61 -14.41 7.36 -7.35
CA TRP A 61 -15.57 6.60 -7.81
C TRP A 61 -16.08 7.08 -9.16
N GLU A 62 -16.29 8.38 -9.32
CA GLU A 62 -16.73 9.02 -10.56
C GLU A 62 -15.78 8.76 -11.74
N LEU A 63 -14.48 8.70 -11.47
CA LEU A 63 -13.44 8.41 -12.43
C LEU A 63 -13.21 6.90 -12.69
N GLY A 64 -14.04 6.04 -12.11
CA GLY A 64 -14.06 4.61 -12.39
C GLY A 64 -13.16 3.75 -11.50
N ALA A 65 -12.57 4.28 -10.43
CA ALA A 65 -11.93 3.45 -9.42
C ALA A 65 -12.99 2.57 -8.73
N ARG A 66 -12.65 1.30 -8.50
CA ARG A 66 -13.57 0.33 -7.88
C ARG A 66 -12.95 -0.41 -6.70
N LEU A 67 -11.64 -0.35 -6.49
CA LEU A 67 -10.94 -0.95 -5.36
C LEU A 67 -10.49 0.13 -4.39
N TYR A 68 -10.82 -0.04 -3.10
CA TYR A 68 -10.45 0.86 -2.01
C TYR A 68 -9.79 0.08 -0.88
N ASP A 69 -8.56 0.46 -0.55
CA ASP A 69 -7.71 -0.24 0.42
C ASP A 69 -7.54 0.59 1.69
N THR A 70 -8.04 0.07 2.80
CA THR A 70 -7.90 0.68 4.13
C THR A 70 -7.30 -0.30 5.15
N ALA A 71 -7.30 0.04 6.43
CA ALA A 71 -6.96 -0.83 7.55
C ALA A 71 -7.52 -0.27 8.86
N ASP A 72 -7.76 -1.15 9.83
CA ASP A 72 -8.21 -0.83 11.20
C ASP A 72 -7.31 0.22 11.88
N ILE A 73 -5.99 0.10 11.66
CA ILE A 73 -4.98 0.99 12.26
C ILE A 73 -4.90 2.38 11.59
N TYR A 74 -5.48 2.61 10.42
CA TYR A 74 -5.38 3.89 9.74
C TYR A 74 -6.24 4.96 10.41
N GLY A 75 -5.59 5.74 11.29
CA GLY A 75 -6.26 6.69 12.17
C GLY A 75 -7.21 6.01 13.15
N HIS A 76 -6.92 4.78 13.59
CA HIS A 76 -7.76 3.96 14.46
C HIS A 76 -9.23 3.96 14.00
N GLY A 77 -9.45 3.47 12.76
CA GLY A 77 -10.76 3.40 12.11
C GLY A 77 -11.24 4.70 11.45
N ARG A 78 -10.51 5.82 11.56
CA ARG A 78 -10.91 7.08 10.89
C ARG A 78 -10.96 6.94 9.38
N SER A 79 -9.97 6.26 8.78
CA SER A 79 -9.95 5.98 7.35
C SER A 79 -11.16 5.14 6.92
N GLU A 80 -11.50 4.12 7.68
CA GLU A 80 -12.66 3.26 7.40
C GLU A 80 -13.98 4.05 7.50
N ARG A 81 -14.16 4.88 8.53
CA ARG A 81 -15.37 5.73 8.66
C ARG A 81 -15.52 6.72 7.52
N ARG A 82 -14.41 7.34 7.05
CA ARG A 82 -14.41 8.23 5.88
C ARG A 82 -14.77 7.47 4.61
N LEU A 83 -14.19 6.29 4.40
CA LEU A 83 -14.55 5.43 3.27
C LEU A 83 -16.00 4.96 3.36
N GLY A 84 -16.50 4.66 4.56
CA GLY A 84 -17.88 4.28 4.80
C GLY A 84 -18.91 5.34 4.35
N SER A 85 -18.52 6.63 4.30
CA SER A 85 -19.42 7.65 3.75
C SER A 85 -19.65 7.47 2.24
N LEU A 86 -18.66 7.02 1.48
CA LEU A 86 -18.82 6.65 0.07
C LEU A 86 -19.59 5.32 -0.06
N VAL A 87 -19.21 4.31 0.73
CA VAL A 87 -19.82 2.96 0.64
C VAL A 87 -21.34 3.00 0.79
N ARG A 88 -21.85 3.86 1.66
CA ARG A 88 -23.30 4.06 1.84
C ARG A 88 -24.02 4.74 0.66
N GLN A 89 -23.29 5.28 -0.31
CA GLN A 89 -23.84 6.05 -1.44
C GLN A 89 -23.73 5.29 -2.77
N VAL A 90 -23.02 4.18 -2.80
CA VAL A 90 -22.75 3.43 -4.04
C VAL A 90 -23.25 1.99 -3.94
N PRO A 91 -23.58 1.31 -5.06
CA PRO A 91 -23.94 -0.10 -5.02
C PRO A 91 -22.80 -0.94 -4.45
N ARG A 92 -23.08 -1.75 -3.42
CA ARG A 92 -22.06 -2.55 -2.72
C ARG A 92 -21.35 -3.54 -3.64
N GLU A 93 -22.07 -4.08 -4.60
CA GLU A 93 -21.58 -5.04 -5.60
C GLU A 93 -20.63 -4.43 -6.63
N GLU A 94 -20.61 -3.11 -6.78
CA GLU A 94 -19.71 -2.41 -7.69
C GLU A 94 -18.42 -1.92 -7.04
N ILE A 95 -18.30 -2.01 -5.70
CA ILE A 95 -17.13 -1.56 -4.95
C ILE A 95 -16.40 -2.75 -4.32
N VAL A 96 -15.09 -2.80 -4.47
CA VAL A 96 -14.20 -3.78 -3.84
C VAL A 96 -13.54 -3.15 -2.65
N LEU A 97 -13.83 -3.68 -1.46
CA LEU A 97 -13.33 -3.18 -0.18
C LEU A 97 -12.27 -4.10 0.38
N THR A 98 -11.12 -3.52 0.70
CA THR A 98 -10.05 -4.24 1.38
C THR A 98 -9.72 -3.59 2.72
N SER A 99 -9.57 -4.39 3.77
CA SER A 99 -9.05 -3.93 5.06
C SER A 99 -8.07 -4.94 5.65
N LYS A 100 -7.48 -4.61 6.80
CA LYS A 100 -6.37 -5.38 7.37
C LYS A 100 -6.47 -5.40 8.89
N VAL A 101 -5.89 -6.46 9.50
CA VAL A 101 -5.83 -6.68 10.96
C VAL A 101 -4.41 -7.02 11.39
N GLY A 102 -4.09 -6.72 12.66
CA GLY A 102 -2.88 -7.19 13.34
C GLY A 102 -2.05 -6.11 14.03
N TYR A 103 -1.97 -4.90 13.50
CA TYR A 103 -1.20 -3.82 14.13
C TYR A 103 -1.85 -3.28 15.40
N PHE A 104 -3.15 -3.29 15.49
CA PHE A 104 -3.88 -2.86 16.67
C PHE A 104 -4.20 -4.07 17.56
N ALA A 105 -3.76 -4.05 18.80
CA ALA A 105 -4.04 -5.11 19.77
C ALA A 105 -5.03 -4.65 20.85
N GLY A 106 -5.10 -3.36 21.14
CA GLY A 106 -5.93 -2.83 22.23
C GLY A 106 -5.57 -3.50 23.57
N THR A 107 -6.54 -4.14 24.20
CA THR A 107 -6.36 -4.90 25.44
C THR A 107 -6.14 -6.40 25.22
N ALA A 108 -6.12 -6.87 23.98
CA ALA A 108 -5.84 -8.27 23.67
C ALA A 108 -4.36 -8.60 23.86
N ALA A 109 -4.06 -9.87 24.08
CA ALA A 109 -2.69 -10.35 24.23
C ALA A 109 -1.87 -10.15 22.94
N HIS A 110 -2.53 -10.15 21.78
CA HIS A 110 -1.91 -9.96 20.48
C HIS A 110 -2.92 -9.49 19.43
N GLY A 111 -2.46 -8.76 18.42
CA GLY A 111 -3.31 -8.31 17.31
C GLY A 111 -3.92 -9.45 16.49
N PHE A 112 -3.34 -10.63 16.54
CA PHE A 112 -3.84 -11.86 15.89
C PHE A 112 -4.51 -12.86 16.84
N GLU A 113 -4.87 -12.44 18.05
CA GLU A 113 -5.76 -13.26 18.90
C GLU A 113 -7.13 -13.40 18.21
N PRO A 114 -7.68 -14.63 18.02
CA PRO A 114 -8.90 -14.85 17.24
C PRO A 114 -10.12 -14.03 17.69
N GLY A 115 -10.34 -13.94 19.01
CA GLY A 115 -11.43 -13.15 19.57
C GLY A 115 -11.26 -11.65 19.31
N HIS A 116 -10.02 -11.16 19.32
CA HIS A 116 -9.69 -9.79 18.93
C HIS A 116 -9.89 -9.56 17.44
N MET A 117 -9.40 -10.45 16.57
CA MET A 117 -9.59 -10.36 15.12
C MET A 117 -11.08 -10.28 14.75
N ARG A 118 -11.94 -11.07 15.40
CA ARG A 118 -13.38 -11.02 15.17
C ARG A 118 -13.99 -9.68 15.59
N ARG A 119 -13.60 -9.14 16.73
CA ARG A 119 -14.05 -7.80 17.17
C ARG A 119 -13.58 -6.71 16.21
N GLN A 120 -12.32 -6.78 15.72
CA GLN A 120 -11.78 -5.82 14.75
C GLN A 120 -12.49 -5.92 13.41
N LEU A 121 -12.77 -7.13 12.91
CA LEU A 121 -13.56 -7.29 11.69
C LEU A 121 -14.96 -6.70 11.84
N GLY A 122 -15.66 -6.99 12.93
CA GLY A 122 -16.97 -6.38 13.22
C GLY A 122 -16.91 -4.86 13.23
N GLN A 123 -15.93 -4.27 13.93
CA GLN A 123 -15.74 -2.82 13.95
C GLN A 123 -15.41 -2.24 12.56
N THR A 124 -14.61 -2.96 11.74
CA THR A 124 -14.31 -2.58 10.36
C THR A 124 -15.58 -2.56 9.51
N LEU A 125 -16.41 -3.59 9.61
CA LEU A 125 -17.68 -3.68 8.88
C LEU A 125 -18.65 -2.56 9.30
N ASP A 126 -18.76 -2.27 10.60
CA ASP A 126 -19.55 -1.15 11.12
C ASP A 126 -19.04 0.19 10.62
N ASN A 127 -17.73 0.43 10.69
CA ASN A 127 -17.10 1.67 10.21
C ASN A 127 -17.37 1.90 8.71
N LEU A 128 -17.27 0.84 7.91
CA LEU A 128 -17.50 0.88 6.47
C LEU A 128 -18.98 0.91 6.10
N GLY A 129 -19.87 0.43 6.97
CA GLY A 129 -21.30 0.31 6.70
C GLY A 129 -21.61 -0.80 5.69
N THR A 130 -20.99 -1.96 5.85
CA THR A 130 -21.15 -3.14 4.98
C THR A 130 -21.21 -4.41 5.81
N ASP A 131 -21.73 -5.47 5.24
CA ASP A 131 -21.83 -6.80 5.86
C ASP A 131 -20.64 -7.72 5.55
N HIS A 132 -19.81 -7.37 4.55
CA HIS A 132 -18.63 -8.16 4.18
C HIS A 132 -17.51 -7.31 3.57
N LEU A 133 -16.30 -7.88 3.56
CA LEU A 133 -15.14 -7.39 2.81
C LEU A 133 -14.85 -8.29 1.62
N ASP A 134 -14.37 -7.71 0.53
CA ASP A 134 -13.88 -8.50 -0.61
C ASP A 134 -12.50 -9.10 -0.32
N LEU A 135 -11.65 -8.40 0.42
CA LEU A 135 -10.34 -8.88 0.85
C LEU A 135 -10.04 -8.44 2.27
N TYR A 136 -9.69 -9.38 3.14
CA TYR A 136 -9.18 -9.08 4.48
C TYR A 136 -7.76 -9.61 4.62
N ALA A 137 -6.83 -8.79 5.10
CA ALA A 137 -5.41 -9.12 5.07
C ALA A 137 -4.77 -9.17 6.45
N LEU A 138 -3.87 -10.13 6.65
CA LEU A 138 -2.90 -10.13 7.74
C LEU A 138 -1.86 -9.02 7.47
N HIS A 139 -1.85 -7.99 8.33
CA HIS A 139 -1.15 -6.73 8.05
C HIS A 139 0.37 -6.80 8.27
N HIS A 140 0.86 -7.81 8.98
CA HIS A 140 2.27 -8.13 9.22
C HIS A 140 2.46 -9.62 9.46
N SER A 141 3.72 -10.06 9.62
CA SER A 141 4.10 -11.47 9.83
C SER A 141 4.69 -11.75 11.21
N ASP A 142 4.43 -10.91 12.19
CA ASP A 142 4.75 -11.18 13.60
C ASP A 142 3.52 -11.79 14.26
N PHE A 143 3.61 -13.05 14.65
CA PHE A 143 2.52 -13.81 15.29
C PHE A 143 2.85 -14.14 16.76
N GLY A 144 3.74 -13.34 17.37
CA GLY A 144 4.19 -13.51 18.74
C GLY A 144 5.24 -14.63 18.89
N PRO A 145 5.67 -14.90 20.15
CA PRO A 145 6.69 -15.90 20.42
C PRO A 145 6.31 -17.27 19.82
N GLU A 146 7.27 -17.91 19.12
CA GLU A 146 7.12 -19.23 18.50
C GLU A 146 5.93 -19.32 17.52
N ASP A 147 5.51 -18.18 16.97
CA ASP A 147 4.34 -18.09 16.08
C ASP A 147 3.02 -18.62 16.67
N ARG A 148 2.89 -18.59 17.99
CA ARG A 148 1.75 -19.17 18.70
C ARG A 148 0.39 -18.66 18.21
N TRP A 149 0.34 -17.46 17.60
CA TRP A 149 -0.87 -16.87 17.06
C TRP A 149 -1.09 -17.14 15.57
N LEU A 150 -0.11 -17.74 14.86
CA LEU A 150 -0.23 -17.98 13.42
C LEU A 150 -1.33 -19.01 13.10
N PRO A 151 -1.31 -20.25 13.64
CA PRO A 151 -2.36 -21.21 13.35
C PRO A 151 -3.76 -20.70 13.72
N PRO A 152 -4.02 -20.18 14.94
CA PRO A 152 -5.35 -19.73 15.29
C PRO A 152 -5.82 -18.49 14.53
N ALA A 153 -4.90 -17.62 14.08
CA ALA A 153 -5.24 -16.50 13.20
C ALA A 153 -5.70 -16.96 11.82
N VAL A 154 -5.03 -17.98 11.26
CA VAL A 154 -5.42 -18.57 9.99
C VAL A 154 -6.78 -19.26 10.08
N GLU A 155 -7.02 -20.02 11.16
CA GLU A 155 -8.34 -20.61 11.42
C GLU A 155 -9.43 -19.55 11.51
N ALA A 156 -9.17 -18.43 12.20
CA ALA A 156 -10.11 -17.32 12.28
C ALA A 156 -10.39 -16.70 10.88
N MET A 157 -9.37 -16.49 10.05
CA MET A 157 -9.54 -15.98 8.67
C MET A 157 -10.40 -16.95 7.84
N ARG A 158 -10.14 -18.25 7.94
CA ARG A 158 -10.94 -19.28 7.23
C ARG A 158 -12.39 -19.32 7.73
N ALA A 159 -12.60 -19.17 9.04
CA ALA A 159 -13.93 -19.04 9.61
C ALA A 159 -14.66 -17.81 9.07
N PHE A 160 -14.03 -16.64 9.04
CA PHE A 160 -14.63 -15.43 8.44
C PHE A 160 -15.01 -15.63 6.99
N GLN A 161 -14.19 -16.36 6.22
CA GLN A 161 -14.47 -16.67 4.82
C GLN A 161 -15.67 -17.63 4.69
N SER A 162 -15.75 -18.66 5.53
CA SER A 162 -16.88 -19.61 5.52
C SER A 162 -18.20 -18.98 5.97
N GLU A 163 -18.15 -17.99 6.86
CA GLU A 163 -19.28 -17.20 7.32
C GLU A 163 -19.73 -16.14 6.30
N GLY A 164 -18.98 -15.94 5.20
CA GLY A 164 -19.26 -14.92 4.18
C GLY A 164 -18.89 -13.50 4.60
N LEU A 165 -18.18 -13.30 5.71
CA LEU A 165 -17.74 -11.98 6.18
C LEU A 165 -16.57 -11.44 5.36
N ILE A 166 -15.80 -12.33 4.73
CA ILE A 166 -14.72 -11.97 3.79
C ILE A 166 -14.75 -12.90 2.58
N ARG A 167 -14.41 -12.40 1.38
CA ARG A 167 -14.36 -13.23 0.17
C ARG A 167 -13.00 -13.86 -0.05
N ALA A 168 -11.92 -13.08 0.18
CA ALA A 168 -10.54 -13.50 -0.05
C ALA A 168 -9.65 -13.16 1.14
N ILE A 169 -8.57 -13.94 1.32
CA ILE A 169 -7.56 -13.74 2.35
C ILE A 169 -6.34 -13.08 1.74
N GLY A 170 -5.90 -11.97 2.35
CA GLY A 170 -4.67 -11.28 1.99
C GLY A 170 -3.55 -11.50 2.99
N MET A 171 -2.32 -11.34 2.52
CA MET A 171 -1.13 -11.33 3.36
C MET A 171 -0.14 -10.30 2.88
N ARG A 172 0.60 -9.70 3.79
CA ARG A 172 1.70 -8.81 3.42
C ARG A 172 2.90 -9.60 2.93
N GLY A 173 3.51 -9.14 1.83
CA GLY A 173 4.79 -9.63 1.33
C GLY A 173 5.92 -9.39 2.34
N PRO A 174 7.18 -9.77 2.03
CA PRO A 174 8.31 -9.67 2.96
C PRO A 174 8.41 -8.27 3.59
N HIS A 175 8.17 -8.18 4.89
CA HIS A 175 8.10 -6.93 5.64
C HIS A 175 8.52 -7.11 7.10
N ARG A 176 8.88 -6.00 7.75
CA ARG A 176 9.15 -5.94 9.17
C ARG A 176 8.06 -5.23 9.93
N PHE A 177 7.63 -5.84 11.02
CA PHE A 177 6.74 -5.24 12.00
C PHE A 177 7.51 -4.30 12.96
N ALA A 178 6.86 -3.26 13.49
CA ALA A 178 7.52 -2.28 14.33
C ALA A 178 8.11 -2.84 15.65
N PRO A 179 7.45 -3.71 16.41
CA PRO A 179 8.04 -4.37 17.58
C PRO A 179 9.26 -5.22 17.24
N ASP A 180 9.22 -5.95 16.13
CA ASP A 180 10.33 -6.71 15.58
C ASP A 180 11.55 -5.82 15.29
N ARG A 181 11.33 -4.60 14.81
CA ARG A 181 12.39 -3.61 14.61
C ARG A 181 12.96 -3.04 15.92
N LEU A 182 12.12 -2.92 16.93
CA LEU A 182 12.51 -2.33 18.22
C LEU A 182 13.22 -3.35 19.12
N SER A 183 12.83 -4.62 19.07
CA SER A 183 13.31 -5.68 19.96
C SER A 183 14.51 -6.46 19.42
N THR A 184 14.72 -6.47 18.10
CA THR A 184 15.72 -7.33 17.47
C THR A 184 16.84 -6.52 16.87
N GLY A 185 18.08 -6.73 17.33
CA GLY A 185 19.28 -6.14 16.76
C GLY A 185 19.48 -6.49 15.27
N PRO A 186 20.23 -5.67 14.50
CA PRO A 186 20.40 -5.87 13.05
C PRO A 186 20.90 -7.26 12.65
N SER A 187 21.77 -7.85 13.46
CA SER A 187 22.38 -9.17 13.25
C SER A 187 21.42 -10.35 13.46
N LEU A 188 20.34 -10.14 14.20
CA LEU A 188 19.35 -11.18 14.54
C LEU A 188 18.08 -11.11 13.66
N ARG A 189 18.11 -10.22 12.69
CA ARG A 189 16.95 -9.91 11.83
C ARG A 189 16.67 -10.96 10.78
N GLY A 190 16.89 -12.19 10.93
CA GLY A 190 16.54 -13.34 10.11
C GLY A 190 16.24 -13.09 8.61
N ASP A 191 16.29 -14.11 7.80
CA ASP A 191 15.92 -14.04 6.39
C ASP A 191 14.42 -13.74 6.24
N LYS A 192 14.10 -12.50 5.83
CA LYS A 192 12.71 -12.04 5.61
C LYS A 192 12.00 -12.85 4.52
N VAL A 193 12.73 -13.37 3.56
CA VAL A 193 12.17 -14.16 2.47
C VAL A 193 11.83 -15.56 2.97
N ALA A 194 12.74 -16.18 3.74
CA ALA A 194 12.46 -17.48 4.37
C ALA A 194 11.26 -17.37 5.33
N ARG A 195 11.23 -16.31 6.14
CA ARG A 195 10.10 -16.03 7.03
C ARG A 195 8.79 -15.87 6.28
N PHE A 196 8.80 -15.06 5.21
CA PHE A 196 7.63 -14.86 4.36
C PHE A 196 7.14 -16.19 3.77
N ARG A 197 8.03 -17.01 3.23
CA ARG A 197 7.67 -18.32 2.66
C ARG A 197 7.05 -19.25 3.70
N ALA A 198 7.66 -19.35 4.87
CA ALA A 198 7.13 -20.19 5.95
C ALA A 198 5.70 -19.77 6.38
N VAL A 199 5.43 -18.48 6.48
CA VAL A 199 4.09 -17.97 6.79
C VAL A 199 3.13 -18.17 5.60
N PHE A 200 3.60 -17.97 4.38
CA PHE A 200 2.81 -18.15 3.17
C PHE A 200 2.26 -19.58 3.03
N GLU A 201 3.09 -20.59 3.28
CA GLU A 201 2.68 -22.00 3.22
C GLU A 201 1.57 -22.37 4.21
N ILE A 202 1.47 -21.63 5.32
CA ILE A 202 0.43 -21.86 6.35
C ILE A 202 -0.82 -21.04 6.05
N VAL A 203 -0.65 -19.79 5.60
CA VAL A 203 -1.77 -18.86 5.32
C VAL A 203 -2.45 -19.19 4.00
N GLU A 204 -1.69 -19.60 2.98
CA GLU A 204 -2.16 -19.81 1.59
C GLU A 204 -3.03 -18.64 1.08
N PRO A 205 -2.51 -17.41 1.07
CA PRO A 205 -3.31 -16.23 0.75
C PRO A 205 -3.70 -16.18 -0.73
N ASP A 206 -4.80 -15.52 -1.04
CA ASP A 206 -5.25 -15.27 -2.39
C ASP A 206 -4.56 -14.05 -3.00
N VAL A 207 -4.20 -13.06 -2.16
CA VAL A 207 -3.62 -11.79 -2.57
C VAL A 207 -2.47 -11.38 -1.67
N LEU A 208 -1.37 -10.91 -2.28
CA LEU A 208 -0.21 -10.37 -1.58
C LEU A 208 -0.18 -8.84 -1.66
N ALA A 209 0.03 -8.18 -0.52
CA ALA A 209 0.29 -6.74 -0.48
C ALA A 209 1.81 -6.50 -0.53
N VAL A 210 2.32 -6.01 -1.65
CA VAL A 210 3.75 -5.84 -1.92
C VAL A 210 4.11 -4.37 -2.02
N ARG A 211 5.25 -3.96 -1.44
CA ARG A 211 5.80 -2.63 -1.67
C ARG A 211 6.68 -2.67 -2.92
N ASP A 212 6.32 -1.88 -3.92
CA ASP A 212 7.18 -1.62 -5.07
C ASP A 212 7.01 -0.17 -5.56
N ASN A 213 8.07 0.41 -6.08
CA ASN A 213 8.13 1.71 -6.77
C ASN A 213 9.53 1.90 -7.37
N LEU A 214 9.76 2.97 -8.11
CA LEU A 214 11.06 3.27 -8.71
C LEU A 214 12.20 3.55 -7.71
N LEU A 215 11.89 3.82 -6.43
CA LEU A 215 12.87 3.92 -5.34
C LEU A 215 13.10 2.58 -4.60
N THR A 216 12.46 1.49 -5.04
CA THR A 216 12.70 0.14 -4.50
C THR A 216 13.56 -0.63 -5.50
N PRO A 217 14.77 -1.08 -5.11
CA PRO A 217 15.62 -1.84 -6.02
C PRO A 217 14.89 -3.02 -6.63
N ALA A 218 14.93 -3.15 -7.96
CA ALA A 218 14.20 -4.19 -8.68
C ALA A 218 14.56 -5.59 -8.17
N ALA A 219 15.85 -5.84 -7.90
CA ALA A 219 16.34 -7.10 -7.34
C ALA A 219 15.71 -7.47 -5.99
N ARG A 220 15.26 -6.48 -5.19
CA ARG A 220 14.60 -6.74 -3.90
C ARG A 220 13.13 -7.18 -4.03
N SER A 221 12.50 -6.87 -5.16
CA SER A 221 11.08 -7.16 -5.39
C SER A 221 10.82 -8.13 -6.54
N GLU A 222 11.82 -8.43 -7.37
CA GLU A 222 11.64 -9.26 -8.57
C GLU A 222 11.11 -10.67 -8.24
N GLY A 223 11.73 -11.33 -7.29
CA GLY A 223 11.34 -12.68 -6.90
C GLY A 223 9.92 -12.79 -6.34
N ILE A 224 9.37 -11.72 -5.73
CA ILE A 224 8.03 -11.79 -5.14
C ILE A 224 6.92 -11.76 -6.19
N PHE A 225 7.11 -11.08 -7.32
CA PHE A 225 6.13 -11.06 -8.41
C PHE A 225 6.06 -12.41 -9.11
N ALA A 226 7.23 -13.01 -9.45
CA ALA A 226 7.30 -14.36 -10.02
C ALA A 226 6.74 -15.41 -9.05
N PHE A 227 7.01 -15.27 -7.74
CA PHE A 227 6.45 -16.13 -6.71
C PHE A 227 4.91 -16.01 -6.64
N ALA A 228 4.38 -14.79 -6.63
CA ALA A 228 2.94 -14.58 -6.61
C ALA A 228 2.27 -15.20 -7.85
N ASP A 229 2.85 -15.00 -9.02
CA ASP A 229 2.34 -15.52 -10.27
C ASP A 229 2.33 -17.07 -10.28
N SER A 230 3.44 -17.72 -9.86
CA SER A 230 3.52 -19.18 -9.79
C SER A 230 2.55 -19.83 -8.78
N HIS A 231 2.06 -19.06 -7.79
CA HIS A 231 1.06 -19.51 -6.81
C HIS A 231 -0.35 -19.02 -7.12
N GLY A 232 -0.56 -18.37 -8.26
CA GLY A 232 -1.86 -17.81 -8.65
C GLY A 232 -2.36 -16.69 -7.74
N CYS A 233 -1.46 -16.01 -7.02
CA CYS A 233 -1.84 -14.92 -6.11
C CYS A 233 -1.96 -13.60 -6.86
N GLY A 234 -3.00 -12.80 -6.55
CA GLY A 234 -3.05 -11.40 -6.94
C GLY A 234 -2.03 -10.56 -6.18
N VAL A 235 -1.67 -9.40 -6.71
CA VAL A 235 -0.73 -8.48 -6.05
C VAL A 235 -1.32 -7.07 -5.94
N LEU A 236 -1.42 -6.57 -4.71
CA LEU A 236 -1.68 -5.16 -4.43
C LEU A 236 -0.36 -4.44 -4.17
N ILE A 237 0.04 -3.56 -5.09
CA ILE A 237 1.29 -2.80 -4.97
C ILE A 237 1.03 -1.54 -4.15
N ASN A 238 1.58 -1.48 -2.95
CA ASN A 238 1.49 -0.30 -2.11
C ASN A 238 2.69 0.65 -2.29
N LYS A 239 2.44 1.95 -2.08
CA LYS A 239 3.41 3.05 -2.22
C LYS A 239 4.00 3.21 -3.64
N PRO A 240 3.25 3.04 -4.72
CA PRO A 240 3.78 3.12 -6.09
C PRO A 240 4.42 4.48 -6.41
N LEU A 241 3.96 5.57 -5.78
CA LEU A 241 4.51 6.91 -5.93
C LEU A 241 5.60 7.28 -4.91
N GLY A 242 6.15 6.29 -4.17
CA GLY A 242 7.15 6.56 -3.14
C GLY A 242 6.67 7.53 -2.06
N GLN A 243 5.38 7.50 -1.70
CA GLN A 243 4.73 8.44 -0.78
C GLN A 243 4.79 9.91 -1.27
N GLY A 244 4.75 10.12 -2.58
CA GLY A 244 4.79 11.42 -3.25
C GLY A 244 6.18 11.84 -3.73
N LEU A 245 7.26 11.18 -3.33
CA LEU A 245 8.62 11.51 -3.78
C LEU A 245 8.76 11.44 -5.31
N LEU A 246 8.13 10.45 -5.94
CA LEU A 246 8.20 10.23 -7.39
C LEU A 246 7.31 11.19 -8.20
N THR A 247 6.59 12.09 -7.56
CA THR A 247 5.82 13.14 -8.26
C THR A 247 6.64 14.41 -8.53
N GLY A 248 7.82 14.53 -7.90
CA GLY A 248 8.67 15.72 -7.95
C GLY A 248 8.14 16.90 -7.11
N SER A 249 7.19 16.66 -6.20
CA SER A 249 6.63 17.70 -5.31
C SER A 249 7.47 17.96 -4.05
N TYR A 250 8.50 17.16 -3.80
CA TYR A 250 9.46 17.36 -2.72
C TYR A 250 10.76 17.92 -3.28
N THR A 251 11.12 19.14 -2.87
CA THR A 251 12.38 19.77 -3.26
C THR A 251 13.29 19.96 -2.04
N PRO A 252 14.62 20.09 -2.23
CA PRO A 252 15.55 20.34 -1.12
C PRO A 252 15.20 21.61 -0.34
N GLU A 253 14.81 22.67 -1.05
CA GLU A 253 14.42 23.97 -0.48
C GLU A 253 13.07 23.89 0.25
N GLY A 254 12.19 23.06 -0.25
CA GLY A 254 10.86 22.76 0.32
C GLY A 254 10.87 21.59 1.28
N ALA A 255 12.01 21.30 1.94
CA ALA A 255 12.09 20.24 2.94
C ALA A 255 10.98 20.44 3.98
N ARG A 256 9.97 19.58 3.90
CA ARG A 256 8.78 19.71 4.74
C ARG A 256 9.10 19.28 6.16
N MET A 257 8.81 20.13 7.12
CA MET A 257 8.67 19.71 8.50
C MET A 257 7.38 18.87 8.58
N PHE A 258 7.52 17.63 8.98
CA PHE A 258 6.36 16.75 9.19
C PHE A 258 5.85 16.95 10.61
N GLY A 259 4.54 17.12 10.74
CA GLY A 259 3.89 17.23 12.04
C GLY A 259 3.96 15.95 12.84
N ASP A 260 3.65 16.05 14.14
CA ASP A 260 3.57 14.90 15.03
C ASP A 260 2.60 13.83 14.49
N GLY A 261 2.95 12.56 14.66
CA GLY A 261 2.17 11.45 14.13
C GLY A 261 2.35 11.18 12.63
N ASP A 262 3.24 11.90 11.93
CA ASP A 262 3.52 11.66 10.51
C ASP A 262 4.62 10.60 10.31
N HIS A 263 4.27 9.54 9.62
CA HIS A 263 5.17 8.45 9.31
C HIS A 263 6.45 8.87 8.55
N ARG A 264 6.38 9.93 7.73
CA ARG A 264 7.51 10.39 6.90
C ARG A 264 8.63 11.00 7.72
N SER A 265 8.33 11.54 8.91
CA SER A 265 9.32 12.14 9.81
C SER A 265 10.49 11.22 10.17
N ARG A 266 10.28 9.91 10.05
CA ARG A 266 11.27 8.87 10.38
C ARG A 266 11.84 8.13 9.15
N LYS A 267 11.66 8.70 7.94
CA LYS A 267 12.13 8.09 6.69
C LYS A 267 13.25 8.89 6.06
N ARG A 268 14.37 8.25 5.73
CA ARG A 268 15.59 8.86 5.11
C ARG A 268 15.30 9.57 3.79
N TRP A 269 14.32 9.09 3.04
CA TRP A 269 13.96 9.63 1.74
C TRP A 269 13.39 11.05 1.80
N PHE A 270 13.03 11.54 2.97
CA PHE A 270 12.40 12.85 3.17
C PHE A 270 13.36 13.86 3.80
N THR A 271 14.67 13.66 3.68
CA THR A 271 15.70 14.64 4.02
C THR A 271 15.98 15.55 2.81
N PRO A 272 16.50 16.79 3.01
CA PRO A 272 16.90 17.66 1.91
C PRO A 272 17.92 16.99 0.97
N ALA A 273 18.92 16.31 1.51
CA ALA A 273 19.93 15.59 0.74
C ALA A 273 19.33 14.49 -0.14
N ALA A 274 18.48 13.64 0.45
CA ALA A 274 17.81 12.61 -0.33
C ALA A 274 16.86 13.18 -1.39
N ALA A 275 16.13 14.26 -1.06
CA ALA A 275 15.29 14.96 -2.03
C ALA A 275 16.09 15.52 -3.21
N ALA A 276 17.29 16.06 -2.99
CA ALA A 276 18.18 16.54 -4.05
C ALA A 276 18.53 15.40 -5.03
N VAL A 277 19.05 14.29 -4.50
CA VAL A 277 19.44 13.12 -5.31
C VAL A 277 18.25 12.53 -6.09
N ILE A 278 17.08 12.43 -5.45
CA ILE A 278 15.87 11.97 -6.13
C ILE A 278 15.45 12.91 -7.25
N ASN A 279 15.47 14.24 -7.02
CA ASN A 279 15.06 15.21 -8.02
C ASN A 279 16.02 15.27 -9.22
N GLU A 280 17.31 15.01 -9.06
CA GLU A 280 18.25 14.87 -10.18
C GLU A 280 17.80 13.74 -11.11
N GLY A 281 17.51 12.54 -10.59
CA GLY A 281 17.00 11.44 -11.40
C GLY A 281 15.63 11.73 -12.03
N LEU A 282 14.72 12.40 -11.30
CA LEU A 282 13.45 12.82 -11.87
C LEU A 282 13.59 13.87 -12.97
N ALA A 283 14.58 14.76 -12.88
CA ALA A 283 14.90 15.73 -13.93
C ALA A 283 15.43 15.03 -15.18
N GLU A 284 16.28 14.03 -15.03
CA GLU A 284 16.76 13.20 -16.13
C GLU A 284 15.59 12.51 -16.84
N LEU A 285 14.65 11.90 -16.10
CA LEU A 285 13.46 11.29 -16.69
C LEU A 285 12.56 12.27 -17.46
N ARG A 286 12.55 13.55 -17.09
CA ARG A 286 11.78 14.59 -17.78
C ARG A 286 12.48 15.16 -19.00
N SER A 287 13.80 15.00 -19.13
CA SER A 287 14.59 15.64 -20.16
C SER A 287 14.48 15.02 -21.55
N ALA A 288 13.95 13.79 -21.64
CA ALA A 288 13.74 13.12 -22.92
C ALA A 288 12.56 13.75 -23.68
N ASP A 289 12.75 13.96 -24.99
CA ASP A 289 11.66 14.46 -25.84
C ASP A 289 10.46 13.52 -25.82
N GLY A 290 9.28 14.08 -25.56
CA GLY A 290 8.05 13.29 -25.45
C GLY A 290 7.96 12.42 -24.19
N ALA A 291 8.79 12.68 -23.17
CA ALA A 291 8.79 11.89 -21.93
C ALA A 291 7.41 11.84 -21.29
N PRO A 292 6.94 10.65 -20.88
CA PRO A 292 5.70 10.52 -20.11
C PRO A 292 5.81 11.25 -18.77
N GLY A 293 4.67 11.68 -18.21
CA GLY A 293 4.64 12.29 -16.89
C GLY A 293 5.19 11.36 -15.81
N LEU A 294 5.81 11.92 -14.77
CA LEU A 294 6.44 11.13 -13.68
C LEU A 294 5.47 10.17 -12.99
N ILE A 295 4.21 10.57 -12.80
CA ILE A 295 3.19 9.70 -12.21
C ILE A 295 2.91 8.52 -13.14
N THR A 296 2.83 8.75 -14.45
CA THR A 296 2.68 7.71 -15.47
C THR A 296 3.83 6.71 -15.40
N LEU A 297 5.07 7.19 -15.41
CA LEU A 297 6.26 6.34 -15.30
C LEU A 297 6.24 5.50 -14.00
N ALA A 298 5.94 6.13 -12.87
CA ALA A 298 5.92 5.45 -11.59
C ALA A 298 4.84 4.36 -11.50
N LEU A 299 3.61 4.64 -11.95
CA LEU A 299 2.51 3.69 -11.89
C LEU A 299 2.70 2.54 -12.90
N TRP A 300 3.05 2.85 -14.15
CA TRP A 300 3.25 1.81 -15.16
C TRP A 300 4.50 0.98 -14.94
N SER A 301 5.58 1.53 -14.36
CA SER A 301 6.72 0.73 -13.91
C SER A 301 6.33 -0.34 -12.89
N CYS A 302 5.38 -0.04 -11.99
CA CYS A 302 4.84 -1.02 -11.07
C CYS A 302 3.94 -2.04 -11.78
N LEU A 303 3.01 -1.58 -12.62
CA LEU A 303 2.06 -2.44 -13.33
C LEU A 303 2.70 -3.38 -14.36
N ALA A 304 3.87 -3.01 -14.89
CA ALA A 304 4.66 -3.86 -15.78
C ALA A 304 5.31 -5.06 -15.08
N ARG A 305 5.28 -5.11 -13.73
CA ARG A 305 5.87 -6.21 -12.95
C ARG A 305 5.09 -7.52 -13.06
N SER A 306 3.77 -7.43 -13.20
CA SER A 306 2.89 -8.61 -13.28
C SER A 306 1.54 -8.26 -13.90
N GLY A 307 0.96 -9.20 -14.64
CA GLY A 307 -0.38 -9.09 -15.22
C GLY A 307 -1.52 -9.11 -14.20
N ASN A 308 -1.30 -9.65 -13.01
CA ASN A 308 -2.26 -9.75 -11.91
C ASN A 308 -2.04 -8.71 -10.79
N ALA A 309 -1.27 -7.66 -11.09
CA ALA A 309 -0.96 -6.61 -10.13
C ALA A 309 -1.84 -5.37 -10.31
N VAL A 310 -2.23 -4.77 -9.18
CA VAL A 310 -2.97 -3.50 -9.07
C VAL A 310 -2.18 -2.55 -8.19
N VAL A 311 -2.01 -1.30 -8.62
CA VAL A 311 -1.35 -0.26 -7.81
C VAL A 311 -2.35 0.41 -6.86
N LEU A 312 -1.93 0.65 -5.62
CA LEU A 312 -2.71 1.40 -4.62
C LEU A 312 -2.18 2.84 -4.54
N ALA A 313 -2.87 3.75 -5.23
CA ALA A 313 -2.51 5.16 -5.23
C ALA A 313 -3.16 5.90 -4.06
N GLY A 314 -2.33 6.47 -3.17
CA GLY A 314 -2.78 7.31 -2.07
C GLY A 314 -3.09 8.74 -2.53
N PHE A 315 -3.86 9.47 -1.74
CA PHE A 315 -4.23 10.85 -2.02
C PHE A 315 -4.47 11.65 -0.74
N THR A 316 -4.40 12.97 -0.85
CA THR A 316 -4.82 13.95 0.18
C THR A 316 -5.74 15.05 -0.40
N SER A 317 -5.96 15.03 -1.72
CA SER A 317 -6.90 15.94 -2.39
C SER A 317 -7.54 15.26 -3.62
N PRO A 318 -8.71 15.74 -4.08
CA PRO A 318 -9.35 15.28 -5.32
C PRO A 318 -8.45 15.45 -6.56
N ASP A 319 -7.65 16.51 -6.61
CA ASP A 319 -6.74 16.75 -7.76
C ASP A 319 -5.64 15.68 -7.87
N GLN A 320 -5.13 15.18 -6.73
CA GLN A 320 -4.21 14.06 -6.74
C GLN A 320 -4.88 12.78 -7.26
N VAL A 321 -6.15 12.56 -6.93
CA VAL A 321 -6.93 11.44 -7.48
C VAL A 321 -7.05 11.57 -9.00
N ARG A 322 -7.42 12.75 -9.50
CA ARG A 322 -7.52 13.02 -10.95
C ARG A 322 -6.19 12.76 -11.65
N ALA A 323 -5.08 13.27 -11.10
CA ALA A 323 -3.76 13.09 -11.65
C ALA A 323 -3.32 11.62 -11.67
N ASN A 324 -3.57 10.89 -10.58
CA ASN A 324 -3.22 9.47 -10.48
C ASN A 324 -4.00 8.61 -11.49
N ILE A 325 -5.29 8.88 -11.67
CA ILE A 325 -6.14 8.12 -12.60
C ILE A 325 -5.80 8.50 -14.05
N ALA A 326 -5.63 9.78 -14.34
CA ALA A 326 -5.25 10.26 -15.68
C ALA A 326 -3.90 9.69 -16.13
N ALA A 327 -2.97 9.45 -15.22
CA ALA A 327 -1.65 8.87 -15.50
C ALA A 327 -1.70 7.43 -16.06
N LEU A 328 -2.85 6.75 -15.98
CA LEU A 328 -3.05 5.41 -16.55
C LEU A 328 -3.64 5.44 -17.97
N GLY A 329 -3.69 6.61 -18.62
CA GLY A 329 -4.30 6.77 -19.94
C GLY A 329 -3.59 5.97 -21.02
N GLU A 330 -2.33 6.24 -21.28
CA GLU A 330 -1.50 5.53 -22.27
C GLU A 330 -0.32 4.85 -21.57
N ARG A 331 -0.13 3.57 -21.90
CA ARG A 331 0.99 2.80 -21.35
C ARG A 331 2.26 3.19 -22.11
N PRO A 332 3.32 3.64 -21.43
CA PRO A 332 4.62 3.83 -22.04
C PRO A 332 5.20 2.51 -22.58
N ASP A 333 6.06 2.62 -23.60
CA ASP A 333 6.77 1.49 -24.15
C ASP A 333 7.68 0.82 -23.10
N ASP A 334 7.96 -0.46 -23.29
CA ASP A 334 8.78 -1.23 -22.34
C ASP A 334 10.20 -0.67 -22.21
N GLU A 335 10.75 -0.12 -23.30
CA GLU A 335 12.07 0.55 -23.30
C GLU A 335 12.07 1.81 -22.41
N VAL A 336 11.02 2.61 -22.47
CA VAL A 336 10.85 3.80 -21.63
C VAL A 336 10.73 3.41 -20.15
N LEU A 337 9.97 2.36 -19.85
CA LEU A 337 9.84 1.86 -18.48
C LEU A 337 11.14 1.24 -17.95
N ALA A 338 11.89 0.55 -18.80
CA ALA A 338 13.22 0.00 -18.46
C ALA A 338 14.22 1.13 -18.18
N THR A 339 14.27 2.16 -19.05
CA THR A 339 15.09 3.35 -18.84
C THR A 339 14.77 4.05 -17.53
N ALA A 340 13.49 4.23 -17.19
CA ALA A 340 13.11 4.82 -15.93
C ALA A 340 13.61 4.02 -14.73
N ARG A 341 13.62 2.70 -14.80
CA ARG A 341 14.19 1.84 -13.74
C ARG A 341 15.71 1.94 -13.66
N ILE A 342 16.41 2.04 -14.79
CA ILE A 342 17.87 2.20 -14.82
C ILE A 342 18.28 3.53 -14.19
N VAL A 343 17.68 4.64 -14.59
CA VAL A 343 17.94 5.98 -14.03
C VAL A 343 17.70 5.97 -12.53
N MET A 344 16.57 5.43 -12.09
CA MET A 344 16.24 5.41 -10.67
C MET A 344 17.04 4.38 -9.86
N ALA A 345 17.64 3.35 -10.49
CA ALA A 345 18.59 2.47 -9.84
C ALA A 345 19.88 3.21 -9.44
N ALA A 346 20.40 4.08 -10.32
CA ALA A 346 21.54 4.93 -9.99
C ALA A 346 21.23 5.88 -8.81
N VAL A 347 20.01 6.44 -8.75
CA VAL A 347 19.54 7.21 -7.59
C VAL A 347 19.56 6.37 -6.31
N GLN A 348 19.08 5.13 -6.38
CA GLN A 348 19.07 4.23 -5.23
C GLN A 348 20.49 3.90 -4.73
N GLU A 349 21.42 3.62 -5.63
CA GLU A 349 22.82 3.35 -5.30
C GLU A 349 23.46 4.54 -4.58
N ARG A 350 23.23 5.75 -5.06
CA ARG A 350 23.71 6.97 -4.39
C ARG A 350 23.12 7.10 -2.99
N LEU A 351 21.79 6.95 -2.86
CA LEU A 351 21.11 7.04 -1.57
C LEU A 351 21.57 5.95 -0.57
N ASP A 352 21.94 4.78 -1.04
CA ASP A 352 22.46 3.70 -0.21
C ASP A 352 23.94 3.93 0.19
N SER A 353 24.74 4.58 -0.68
CA SER A 353 26.16 4.89 -0.41
C SER A 353 26.35 6.07 0.55
N ASP A 354 25.42 7.02 0.58
CA ASP A 354 25.52 8.21 1.43
C ASP A 354 25.39 7.91 2.94
N GLY A 355 25.27 6.63 3.31
CA GLY A 355 25.39 6.17 4.69
C GLY A 355 24.33 6.68 5.66
N GLU A 356 23.34 7.44 5.19
CA GLU A 356 22.19 7.85 5.97
C GLU A 356 21.27 6.64 6.24
N VAL A 357 21.56 5.94 7.31
CA VAL A 357 20.70 4.86 7.80
C VAL A 357 19.48 5.46 8.47
N PHE A 358 18.30 4.97 8.11
CA PHE A 358 17.05 5.40 8.73
C PHE A 358 17.03 5.21 10.25
N VAL A 359 16.31 6.09 10.95
CA VAL A 359 16.08 5.94 12.38
C VAL A 359 15.42 4.59 12.70
N ASP A 360 14.51 4.11 11.84
CA ASP A 360 13.87 2.80 11.94
C ASP A 360 14.71 1.64 11.34
N GLU A 361 15.88 1.91 10.79
CA GLU A 361 16.87 0.94 10.31
C GLU A 361 18.17 0.97 11.13
N ARG A 362 18.35 1.97 11.98
CA ARG A 362 19.51 2.12 12.86
C ARG A 362 19.52 1.19 14.09
N ARG A 363 18.50 0.39 14.28
CA ARG A 363 18.38 -0.51 15.42
C ARG A 363 18.18 -1.96 15.00
#